data_c44143b1ce4b39fdc6d0df38fa67f94b
#
_entry.id   c44143b1ce4b39fdc6d0df38fa67f94b
#
_cell.length_a   1.000
_cell.length_b   1.000
_cell.length_c   1.000
_cell.angle_alpha   90.00
_cell.angle_beta   90.00
_cell.angle_gamma   90.00
#
_symmetry.space_group_name_H-M   'P 1'
#
loop_
_entity.id
_entity.type
_entity.pdbx_description
1 polymer ?
#
loop_
_entity_poly.entity_id
_entity_poly.type
_entity_poly.pdbx_seq_one_letter_code
_entity_poly.pdbx_strand_id
1 'polypeptide(L)'
;ALRIRWQAAQQARLAEHLGQELTEMEWLSRSARQLPQHDLAREKIIIRQQMEQLQTELAGYGQLSRGLAHYALGRGHMALHEYPPALTELQQAIQLEVQGAEVHYALGFVLGKHFEQAMYEARLSGGGDWARKQLKDIEPKYLTPAIASLARSRSMRLDAPQYLEGLIAYYQRDYDVALKQADAALRLAPIDQHGDCIGE
;
A
#
# COMPACT_ATOMS: atom_id res chain seq x y z
N ALA A 1 27.86 15.27 -21.22
CA ALA A 1 28.04 15.28 -19.75
C ALA A 1 27.09 16.26 -19.05
N LEU A 2 26.95 17.52 -19.50
CA LEU A 2 26.08 18.55 -18.88
C LEU A 2 24.59 18.20 -18.94
N ARG A 3 24.11 17.67 -20.07
CA ARG A 3 22.70 17.30 -20.29
C ARG A 3 22.26 16.16 -19.35
N ILE A 4 23.13 15.18 -19.13
CA ILE A 4 22.87 14.04 -18.24
C ILE A 4 22.80 14.50 -16.79
N ARG A 5 23.68 15.42 -16.36
CA ARG A 5 23.68 15.99 -15.00
C ARG A 5 22.42 16.82 -14.75
N TRP A 6 21.98 17.58 -15.73
CA TRP A 6 20.77 18.39 -15.63
C TRP A 6 19.51 17.55 -15.51
N GLN A 7 19.42 16.47 -16.35
CA GLN A 7 18.32 15.51 -16.27
C GLN A 7 18.29 14.78 -14.91
N ALA A 8 19.44 14.33 -14.41
CA ALA A 8 19.54 13.70 -13.11
C ALA A 8 19.12 14.64 -11.95
N ALA A 9 19.51 15.92 -12.03
CA ALA A 9 19.11 16.91 -11.03
C ALA A 9 17.61 17.21 -11.07
N GLN A 10 16.99 17.26 -12.24
CA GLN A 10 15.53 17.41 -12.36
C GLN A 10 14.79 16.18 -11.81
N GLN A 11 15.26 14.98 -12.13
CA GLN A 11 14.68 13.75 -11.61
C GLN A 11 14.78 13.65 -10.08
N ALA A 12 15.92 14.07 -9.51
CA ALA A 12 16.12 14.10 -8.06
C ALA A 12 15.13 15.07 -7.37
N ARG A 13 14.97 16.27 -7.92
CA ARG A 13 14.02 17.27 -7.38
C ARG A 13 12.58 16.78 -7.46
N LEU A 14 12.22 16.12 -8.54
CA LEU A 14 10.88 15.56 -8.71
C LEU A 14 10.64 14.38 -7.75
N ALA A 15 11.62 13.51 -7.57
CA ALA A 15 11.53 12.41 -6.59
C ALA A 15 11.40 12.96 -5.15
N GLU A 16 12.10 14.05 -4.83
CA GLU A 16 11.97 14.74 -3.54
C GLU A 16 10.57 15.35 -3.37
N HIS A 17 10.06 16.04 -4.38
CA HIS A 17 8.71 16.62 -4.38
C HIS A 17 7.64 15.53 -4.22
N LEU A 18 7.70 14.46 -5.01
CA LEU A 18 6.77 13.33 -4.89
C LEU A 18 6.86 12.63 -3.54
N GLY A 19 8.07 12.58 -2.95
CA GLY A 19 8.27 12.06 -1.59
C GLY A 19 7.60 12.93 -0.52
N GLN A 20 7.65 14.25 -0.67
CA GLN A 20 6.98 15.20 0.24
C GLN A 20 5.45 15.10 0.13
N GLU A 21 4.90 15.10 -1.07
CA GLU A 21 3.48 14.92 -1.35
C GLU A 21 2.95 13.62 -0.74
N LEU A 22 3.69 12.52 -0.94
CA LEU A 22 3.36 11.23 -0.37
C LEU A 22 3.33 11.25 1.16
N THR A 23 4.34 11.85 1.78
CA THR A 23 4.43 11.98 3.24
C THR A 23 3.27 12.78 3.80
N GLU A 24 2.87 13.85 3.12
CA GLU A 24 1.73 14.69 3.50
C GLU A 24 0.41 13.92 3.40
N MET A 25 0.17 13.19 2.29
CA MET A 25 -1.02 12.34 2.14
C MET A 25 -1.10 11.25 3.22
N GLU A 26 0.01 10.63 3.55
CA GLU A 26 0.07 9.61 4.61
C GLU A 26 -0.14 10.19 5.99
N TRP A 27 0.42 11.37 6.27
CA TRP A 27 0.21 12.08 7.53
C TRP A 27 -1.26 12.47 7.70
N LEU A 28 -1.89 13.04 6.66
CA LEU A 28 -3.32 13.39 6.66
C LEU A 28 -4.19 12.14 6.93
N SER A 29 -3.89 11.04 6.25
CA SER A 29 -4.63 9.79 6.44
C SER A 29 -4.48 9.21 7.85
N ARG A 30 -3.29 9.33 8.47
CA ARG A 30 -3.04 8.87 9.84
C ARG A 30 -3.70 9.77 10.88
N SER A 31 -3.50 11.07 10.79
CA SER A 31 -4.06 12.04 11.76
C SER A 31 -5.58 12.02 11.75
N ALA A 32 -6.18 11.84 10.58
CA ALA A 32 -7.62 11.71 10.44
C ALA A 32 -8.21 10.52 11.20
N ARG A 33 -7.48 9.39 11.26
CA ARG A 33 -7.91 8.18 11.98
C ARG A 33 -7.76 8.26 13.51
N GLN A 34 -6.90 9.14 14.01
CA GLN A 34 -6.65 9.31 15.45
C GLN A 34 -7.70 10.19 16.15
N LEU A 35 -8.48 10.95 15.42
CA LEU A 35 -9.47 11.86 15.98
C LEU A 35 -10.81 11.14 16.17
N PRO A 36 -11.32 10.99 17.41
CA PRO A 36 -12.62 10.36 17.65
C PRO A 36 -13.74 11.16 16.98
N GLN A 37 -14.61 10.48 16.23
CA GLN A 37 -15.78 11.03 15.54
C GLN A 37 -15.49 12.20 14.57
N HIS A 38 -14.32 12.20 13.93
CA HIS A 38 -13.97 13.22 12.97
C HIS A 38 -14.53 12.87 11.59
N ASP A 39 -15.12 13.86 10.90
CA ASP A 39 -15.54 13.72 9.52
C ASP A 39 -14.30 13.77 8.61
N LEU A 40 -13.91 12.62 8.06
CA LEU A 40 -12.77 12.46 7.15
C LEU A 40 -13.02 13.06 5.75
N ALA A 41 -14.17 13.68 5.51
CA ALA A 41 -14.52 14.18 4.19
C ALA A 41 -13.53 15.26 3.70
N ARG A 42 -13.05 16.11 4.61
CA ARG A 42 -12.10 17.17 4.27
C ARG A 42 -10.73 16.64 3.88
N GLU A 43 -10.20 15.71 4.65
CA GLU A 43 -8.90 15.08 4.38
C GLU A 43 -8.93 14.29 3.07
N LYS A 44 -9.99 13.56 2.82
CA LYS A 44 -10.21 12.85 1.54
C LYS A 44 -10.25 13.81 0.35
N ILE A 45 -10.86 14.98 0.51
CA ILE A 45 -10.87 16.00 -0.54
C ILE A 45 -9.47 16.50 -0.84
N ILE A 46 -8.66 16.80 0.19
CA ILE A 46 -7.27 17.26 0.03
C ILE A 46 -6.44 16.19 -0.69
N ILE A 47 -6.50 14.93 -0.24
CA ILE A 47 -5.78 13.82 -0.89
C ILE A 47 -6.18 13.70 -2.36
N ARG A 48 -7.46 13.80 -2.69
CA ARG A 48 -7.94 13.73 -4.08
C ARG A 48 -7.43 14.89 -4.93
N GLN A 49 -7.43 16.11 -4.40
CA GLN A 49 -6.88 17.28 -5.11
C GLN A 49 -5.41 17.11 -5.43
N GLN A 50 -4.60 16.62 -4.47
CA GLN A 50 -3.19 16.33 -4.71
C GLN A 50 -3.00 15.24 -5.77
N MET A 51 -3.81 14.19 -5.74
CA MET A 51 -3.79 13.12 -6.75
C MET A 51 -4.18 13.64 -8.15
N GLU A 52 -5.19 14.49 -8.26
CA GLU A 52 -5.61 15.11 -9.54
C GLU A 52 -4.51 16.01 -10.11
N GLN A 53 -3.85 16.80 -9.28
CA GLN A 53 -2.70 17.59 -9.68
C GLN A 53 -1.59 16.70 -10.23
N LEU A 54 -1.22 15.64 -9.49
CA LEU A 54 -0.20 14.69 -9.88
C LEU A 54 -0.53 14.00 -11.22
N GLN A 55 -1.78 13.59 -11.41
CA GLN A 55 -2.25 13.01 -12.68
C GLN A 55 -2.10 13.99 -13.85
N THR A 56 -2.41 15.26 -13.65
CA THR A 56 -2.29 16.28 -14.67
C THR A 56 -0.84 16.49 -15.10
N GLU A 57 0.11 16.43 -14.15
CA GLU A 57 1.53 16.60 -14.40
C GLU A 57 2.19 15.36 -15.02
N LEU A 58 1.58 14.19 -14.88
CA LEU A 58 2.12 12.89 -15.26
C LEU A 58 2.51 12.82 -16.74
N ALA A 59 1.77 13.49 -17.63
CA ALA A 59 2.03 13.53 -19.06
C ALA A 59 3.37 14.18 -19.42
N GLY A 60 3.84 15.12 -18.60
CA GLY A 60 5.13 15.81 -18.75
C GLY A 60 6.34 15.05 -18.23
N TYR A 61 6.13 13.94 -17.51
CA TYR A 61 7.20 13.23 -16.83
C TYR A 61 7.93 12.23 -17.74
N GLY A 62 9.24 12.09 -17.55
CA GLY A 62 10.01 10.99 -18.11
C GLY A 62 9.64 9.64 -17.49
N GLN A 63 10.10 8.54 -18.05
CA GLN A 63 9.69 7.17 -17.66
C GLN A 63 9.84 6.90 -16.16
N LEU A 64 11.00 7.20 -15.57
CA LEU A 64 11.24 6.98 -14.14
C LEU A 64 10.32 7.83 -13.27
N SER A 65 10.14 9.09 -13.64
CA SER A 65 9.28 10.03 -12.91
C SER A 65 7.81 9.62 -13.00
N ARG A 66 7.36 9.07 -14.12
CA ARG A 66 6.03 8.47 -14.26
C ARG A 66 5.85 7.29 -13.31
N GLY A 67 6.87 6.45 -13.21
CA GLY A 67 6.83 5.32 -12.25
C GLY A 67 6.64 5.80 -10.81
N LEU A 68 7.38 6.81 -10.38
CA LEU A 68 7.24 7.41 -9.05
C LEU A 68 5.87 8.06 -8.85
N ALA A 69 5.33 8.74 -9.88
CA ALA A 69 4.00 9.32 -9.81
C ALA A 69 2.91 8.25 -9.69
N HIS A 70 3.00 7.15 -10.44
CA HIS A 70 2.11 5.99 -10.26
C HIS A 70 2.21 5.39 -8.85
N TYR A 71 3.42 5.30 -8.30
CA TYR A 71 3.58 4.87 -6.90
C TYR A 71 2.88 5.81 -5.93
N ALA A 72 3.05 7.14 -6.07
CA ALA A 72 2.39 8.13 -5.23
C ALA A 72 0.85 8.07 -5.35
N LEU A 73 0.32 7.94 -6.58
CA LEU A 73 -1.12 7.74 -6.81
C LEU A 73 -1.64 6.46 -6.16
N GLY A 74 -0.89 5.36 -6.28
CA GLY A 74 -1.22 4.10 -5.62
C GLY A 74 -1.32 4.24 -4.10
N ARG A 75 -0.39 4.97 -3.48
CA ARG A 75 -0.40 5.28 -2.04
C ARG A 75 -1.56 6.20 -1.66
N GLY A 76 -1.88 7.20 -2.50
CA GLY A 76 -3.07 8.06 -2.32
C GLY A 76 -4.37 7.26 -2.32
N HIS A 77 -4.55 6.36 -3.28
CA HIS A 77 -5.69 5.45 -3.30
C HIS A 77 -5.74 4.51 -2.09
N MET A 78 -4.58 4.00 -1.63
CA MET A 78 -4.52 3.23 -0.38
C MET A 78 -5.00 4.04 0.82
N ALA A 79 -4.59 5.29 0.94
CA ALA A 79 -5.02 6.19 2.01
C ALA A 79 -6.53 6.44 2.00
N LEU A 80 -7.14 6.40 0.82
CA LEU A 80 -8.60 6.51 0.62
C LEU A 80 -9.33 5.16 0.75
N HIS A 81 -8.64 4.04 1.00
CA HIS A 81 -9.17 2.67 0.97
C HIS A 81 -9.76 2.26 -0.40
N GLU A 82 -9.29 2.87 -1.47
CA GLU A 82 -9.68 2.59 -2.85
C GLU A 82 -8.73 1.55 -3.45
N TYR A 83 -8.81 0.30 -2.98
CA TYR A 83 -7.84 -0.75 -3.32
C TYR A 83 -7.80 -1.16 -4.80
N PRO A 84 -8.93 -1.18 -5.57
CA PRO A 84 -8.85 -1.49 -6.99
C PRO A 84 -8.00 -0.51 -7.80
N PRO A 85 -8.19 0.82 -7.75
CA PRO A 85 -7.29 1.76 -8.43
C PRO A 85 -5.90 1.75 -7.83
N ALA A 86 -5.73 1.57 -6.49
CA ALA A 86 -4.41 1.44 -5.89
C ALA A 86 -3.59 0.30 -6.51
N LEU A 87 -4.22 -0.86 -6.75
CA LEU A 87 -3.55 -2.01 -7.37
C LEU A 87 -3.07 -1.66 -8.80
N THR A 88 -3.92 -1.01 -9.58
CA THR A 88 -3.58 -0.60 -10.95
C THR A 88 -2.37 0.32 -10.97
N GLU A 89 -2.38 1.35 -10.13
CA GLU A 89 -1.30 2.33 -10.05
C GLU A 89 0.02 1.71 -9.57
N LEU A 90 -0.01 0.85 -8.53
CA LEU A 90 1.17 0.17 -8.03
C LEU A 90 1.76 -0.81 -9.04
N GLN A 91 0.92 -1.50 -9.82
CA GLN A 91 1.37 -2.36 -10.90
C GLN A 91 2.06 -1.57 -12.02
N GLN A 92 1.53 -0.39 -12.38
CA GLN A 92 2.16 0.52 -13.33
C GLN A 92 3.53 1.01 -12.81
N ALA A 93 3.62 1.36 -11.52
CA ALA A 93 4.89 1.73 -10.91
C ALA A 93 5.95 0.63 -11.06
N ILE A 94 5.60 -0.62 -10.77
CA ILE A 94 6.50 -1.77 -10.94
C ILE A 94 6.88 -1.99 -12.41
N GLN A 95 5.93 -1.87 -13.34
CA GLN A 95 6.19 -1.98 -14.78
C GLN A 95 7.14 -0.89 -15.29
N LEU A 96 7.12 0.28 -14.68
CA LEU A 96 8.02 1.40 -14.93
C LEU A 96 9.31 1.34 -14.08
N GLU A 97 9.61 0.15 -13.58
CA GLU A 97 10.87 -0.19 -12.90
C GLU A 97 11.10 0.59 -11.59
N VAL A 98 10.05 1.04 -10.91
CA VAL A 98 10.18 1.56 -9.55
C VAL A 98 10.63 0.42 -8.64
N GLN A 99 11.82 0.60 -8.06
CA GLN A 99 12.45 -0.38 -7.18
C GLN A 99 12.40 0.14 -5.75
N GLY A 100 12.22 -0.76 -4.80
CA GLY A 100 12.27 -0.41 -3.38
C GLY A 100 11.39 -1.33 -2.54
N ALA A 101 11.71 -1.40 -1.26
CA ALA A 101 10.95 -2.19 -0.30
C ALA A 101 9.55 -1.60 -0.12
N GLU A 102 9.42 -0.29 -0.20
CA GLU A 102 8.19 0.46 0.02
C GLU A 102 7.12 0.17 -1.04
N VAL A 103 7.51 0.11 -2.33
CA VAL A 103 6.56 -0.23 -3.41
C VAL A 103 6.11 -1.69 -3.31
N HIS A 104 7.00 -2.58 -2.90
CA HIS A 104 6.64 -3.98 -2.66
C HIS A 104 5.74 -4.14 -1.45
N TYR A 105 5.96 -3.37 -0.38
CA TYR A 105 5.06 -3.33 0.78
C TYR A 105 3.65 -2.88 0.34
N ALA A 106 3.55 -1.73 -0.34
CA ALA A 106 2.28 -1.19 -0.80
C ALA A 106 1.53 -2.19 -1.70
N LEU A 107 2.23 -2.79 -2.68
CA LEU A 107 1.64 -3.79 -3.57
C LEU A 107 1.17 -5.03 -2.80
N GLY A 108 1.99 -5.56 -1.89
CA GLY A 108 1.65 -6.73 -1.09
C GLY A 108 0.46 -6.49 -0.18
N PHE A 109 0.40 -5.31 0.46
CA PHE A 109 -0.73 -4.90 1.28
C PHE A 109 -2.03 -4.83 0.47
N VAL A 110 -2.02 -4.14 -0.68
CA VAL A 110 -3.21 -4.00 -1.54
C VAL A 110 -3.67 -5.34 -2.09
N LEU A 111 -2.75 -6.21 -2.52
CA LEU A 111 -3.08 -7.57 -2.95
C LEU A 111 -3.73 -8.39 -1.82
N GLY A 112 -3.23 -8.24 -0.59
CA GLY A 112 -3.83 -8.85 0.60
C GLY A 112 -5.26 -8.37 0.83
N LYS A 113 -5.52 -7.07 0.72
CA LYS A 113 -6.88 -6.51 0.82
C LYS A 113 -7.82 -7.03 -0.29
N HIS A 114 -7.31 -7.18 -1.51
CA HIS A 114 -8.08 -7.84 -2.59
C HIS A 114 -8.40 -9.31 -2.28
N PHE A 115 -7.44 -10.03 -1.69
CA PHE A 115 -7.68 -11.39 -1.25
C PHE A 115 -8.78 -11.45 -0.18
N GLU A 116 -8.71 -10.61 0.85
CA GLU A 116 -9.71 -10.53 1.92
C GLU A 116 -11.11 -10.23 1.37
N GLN A 117 -11.21 -9.25 0.48
CA GLN A 117 -12.48 -8.89 -0.18
C GLN A 117 -13.05 -10.03 -1.01
N ALA A 118 -12.22 -10.67 -1.85
CA ALA A 118 -12.65 -11.78 -2.70
C ALA A 118 -13.08 -12.99 -1.86
N MET A 119 -12.39 -13.24 -0.74
CA MET A 119 -12.77 -14.27 0.23
C MET A 119 -14.10 -13.99 0.89
N TYR A 120 -14.33 -12.75 1.29
CA TYR A 120 -15.61 -12.34 1.89
C TYR A 120 -16.76 -12.52 0.90
N GLU A 121 -16.60 -12.06 -0.34
CA GLU A 121 -17.59 -12.22 -1.42
C GLU A 121 -17.87 -13.71 -1.74
N ALA A 122 -16.84 -14.54 -1.79
CA ALA A 122 -16.97 -15.96 -2.01
C ALA A 122 -17.77 -16.65 -0.90
N ARG A 123 -17.62 -16.23 0.35
CA ARG A 123 -18.39 -16.75 1.49
C ARG A 123 -19.87 -16.34 1.44
N LEU A 124 -20.16 -15.11 1.01
CA LEU A 124 -21.53 -14.61 0.91
C LEU A 124 -22.31 -15.23 -0.25
N SER A 125 -21.63 -15.54 -1.36
CA SER A 125 -22.27 -15.93 -2.62
C SER A 125 -22.62 -17.41 -2.73
N GLY A 126 -22.11 -18.28 -1.83
CA GLY A 126 -22.33 -19.72 -1.98
C GLY A 126 -21.94 -20.57 -0.77
N GLY A 127 -22.35 -21.82 -0.77
CA GLY A 127 -21.97 -22.80 0.25
C GLY A 127 -20.48 -23.15 0.24
N GLY A 128 -20.04 -23.90 1.26
CA GLY A 128 -18.63 -24.21 1.50
C GLY A 128 -17.87 -24.83 0.32
N ASP A 129 -18.53 -25.63 -0.52
CA ASP A 129 -17.90 -26.25 -1.71
C ASP A 129 -17.64 -25.22 -2.82
N TRP A 130 -18.57 -24.32 -3.04
CA TRP A 130 -18.41 -23.25 -4.01
C TRP A 130 -17.29 -22.29 -3.58
N ALA A 131 -17.30 -21.87 -2.32
CA ALA A 131 -16.25 -21.02 -1.76
C ALA A 131 -14.86 -21.69 -1.88
N ARG A 132 -14.75 -22.99 -1.61
CA ARG A 132 -13.49 -23.75 -1.80
C ARG A 132 -13.03 -23.80 -3.25
N LYS A 133 -13.96 -23.86 -4.21
CA LYS A 133 -13.62 -23.82 -5.64
C LYS A 133 -13.09 -22.45 -6.03
N GLN A 134 -13.73 -21.37 -5.56
CA GLN A 134 -13.28 -19.99 -5.82
C GLN A 134 -11.89 -19.70 -5.22
N LEU A 135 -11.56 -20.29 -4.07
CA LEU A 135 -10.26 -20.17 -3.44
C LEU A 135 -9.10 -20.58 -4.37
N LYS A 136 -9.28 -21.62 -5.18
CA LYS A 136 -8.26 -22.09 -6.12
C LYS A 136 -7.88 -21.03 -7.15
N ASP A 137 -8.79 -20.10 -7.47
CA ASP A 137 -8.55 -19.03 -8.41
C ASP A 137 -8.09 -17.75 -7.70
N ILE A 138 -8.61 -17.48 -6.49
CA ILE A 138 -8.32 -16.29 -5.68
C ILE A 138 -6.92 -16.35 -5.09
N GLU A 139 -6.47 -17.50 -4.57
CA GLU A 139 -5.17 -17.65 -3.93
C GLU A 139 -4.00 -17.34 -4.88
N PRO A 140 -3.88 -17.95 -6.07
CA PRO A 140 -2.78 -17.63 -6.98
C PRO A 140 -2.86 -16.23 -7.54
N LYS A 141 -4.07 -15.64 -7.62
CA LYS A 141 -4.27 -14.30 -8.16
C LYS A 141 -3.86 -13.21 -7.17
N TYR A 142 -4.16 -13.37 -5.89
CA TYR A 142 -3.98 -12.32 -4.90
C TYR A 142 -3.09 -12.73 -3.73
N LEU A 143 -3.30 -13.89 -3.12
CA LEU A 143 -2.61 -14.28 -1.88
C LEU A 143 -1.13 -14.59 -2.12
N THR A 144 -0.83 -15.42 -3.10
CA THR A 144 0.56 -15.80 -3.42
C THR A 144 1.41 -14.58 -3.77
N PRO A 145 0.98 -13.68 -4.70
CA PRO A 145 1.75 -12.47 -4.98
C PRO A 145 1.77 -11.46 -3.83
N ALA A 146 0.74 -11.42 -2.95
CA ALA A 146 0.76 -10.60 -1.75
C ALA A 146 1.91 -11.01 -0.83
N ILE A 147 1.99 -12.29 -0.47
CA ILE A 147 3.06 -12.84 0.39
C ILE A 147 4.43 -12.60 -0.23
N ALA A 148 4.58 -12.85 -1.54
CA ALA A 148 5.85 -12.63 -2.24
C ALA A 148 6.29 -11.16 -2.21
N SER A 149 5.35 -10.22 -2.40
CA SER A 149 5.64 -8.78 -2.36
C SER A 149 5.98 -8.31 -0.95
N LEU A 150 5.23 -8.74 0.07
CA LEU A 150 5.53 -8.44 1.47
C LEU A 150 6.89 -8.99 1.88
N ALA A 151 7.25 -10.20 1.46
CA ALA A 151 8.56 -10.77 1.74
C ALA A 151 9.72 -9.95 1.12
N ARG A 152 9.51 -9.36 -0.07
CA ARG A 152 10.48 -8.44 -0.70
C ARG A 152 10.62 -7.11 0.02
N SER A 153 9.63 -6.73 0.82
CA SER A 153 9.65 -5.47 1.57
C SER A 153 10.37 -5.54 2.93
N ARG A 154 10.95 -6.67 3.31
CA ARG A 154 11.61 -6.87 4.61
C ARG A 154 12.77 -5.91 4.88
N SER A 155 13.37 -5.32 3.85
CA SER A 155 14.42 -4.31 4.00
C SER A 155 13.87 -2.90 4.29
N MET A 156 12.54 -2.72 4.26
CA MET A 156 11.90 -1.46 4.61
C MET A 156 12.16 -1.11 6.08
N ARG A 157 12.50 0.14 6.33
CA ARG A 157 12.61 0.65 7.70
C ARG A 157 11.22 0.90 8.26
N LEU A 158 10.84 0.09 9.22
CA LEU A 158 9.60 0.20 9.98
C LEU A 158 9.92 0.44 11.45
N ASP A 159 9.13 1.27 12.11
CA ASP A 159 9.21 1.48 13.57
C ASP A 159 8.93 0.17 14.33
N ALA A 160 8.05 -0.66 13.78
CA ALA A 160 7.76 -2.01 14.27
C ALA A 160 7.83 -3.03 13.12
N PRO A 161 9.02 -3.59 12.80
CA PRO A 161 9.16 -4.61 11.74
C PRO A 161 8.33 -5.87 12.01
N GLN A 162 7.96 -6.12 13.27
CA GLN A 162 7.06 -7.19 13.68
C GLN A 162 5.68 -7.09 13.03
N TYR A 163 5.21 -5.89 12.71
CA TYR A 163 3.96 -5.71 11.99
C TYR A 163 3.99 -6.39 10.61
N LEU A 164 5.07 -6.21 9.86
CA LEU A 164 5.24 -6.84 8.55
C LEU A 164 5.30 -8.37 8.66
N GLU A 165 6.06 -8.89 9.62
CA GLU A 165 6.15 -10.35 9.82
C GLU A 165 4.81 -10.94 10.31
N GLY A 166 4.06 -10.21 11.13
CA GLY A 166 2.71 -10.59 11.55
C GLY A 166 1.75 -10.64 10.36
N LEU A 167 1.80 -9.66 9.47
CA LEU A 167 0.97 -9.62 8.27
C LEU A 167 1.30 -10.78 7.31
N ILE A 168 2.59 -11.08 7.11
CA ILE A 168 3.02 -12.23 6.31
C ILE A 168 2.51 -13.55 6.93
N ALA A 169 2.69 -13.73 8.24
CA ALA A 169 2.23 -14.92 8.94
C ALA A 169 0.69 -15.07 8.86
N TYR A 170 -0.05 -13.98 8.98
CA TYR A 170 -1.50 -13.95 8.81
C TYR A 170 -1.92 -14.48 7.44
N TYR A 171 -1.32 -13.99 6.37
CA TYR A 171 -1.62 -14.46 5.02
C TYR A 171 -1.13 -15.90 4.77
N GLN A 172 -0.11 -16.37 5.48
CA GLN A 172 0.33 -17.77 5.48
C GLN A 172 -0.56 -18.67 6.34
N ARG A 173 -1.57 -18.10 7.03
CA ARG A 173 -2.47 -18.78 7.97
C ARG A 173 -1.76 -19.36 9.20
N ASP A 174 -0.57 -18.85 9.52
CA ASP A 174 0.13 -19.12 10.78
C ASP A 174 -0.34 -18.10 11.83
N TYR A 175 -1.55 -18.32 12.34
CA TYR A 175 -2.22 -17.36 13.22
C TYR A 175 -1.53 -17.23 14.58
N ASP A 176 -0.85 -18.25 15.07
CA ASP A 176 -0.11 -18.20 16.33
C ASP A 176 1.11 -17.26 16.21
N VAL A 177 1.85 -17.38 15.11
CA VAL A 177 2.95 -16.46 14.79
C VAL A 177 2.42 -15.07 14.52
N ALA A 178 1.33 -14.91 13.75
CA ALA A 178 0.72 -13.62 13.45
C ALA A 178 0.34 -12.88 14.75
N LEU A 179 -0.34 -13.54 15.68
CA LEU A 179 -0.73 -12.98 16.97
C LEU A 179 0.48 -12.55 17.80
N LYS A 180 1.49 -13.41 17.90
CA LYS A 180 2.73 -13.11 18.63
C LYS A 180 3.45 -11.88 18.05
N GLN A 181 3.52 -11.77 16.73
CA GLN A 181 4.15 -10.63 16.05
C GLN A 181 3.31 -9.35 16.21
N ALA A 182 1.98 -9.45 16.18
CA ALA A 182 1.09 -8.32 16.42
C ALA A 182 1.28 -7.77 17.84
N ASP A 183 1.30 -8.63 18.86
CA ASP A 183 1.56 -8.22 20.25
C ASP A 183 2.93 -7.55 20.40
N ALA A 184 3.95 -8.06 19.74
CA ALA A 184 5.29 -7.49 19.76
C ALA A 184 5.31 -6.10 19.06
N ALA A 185 4.61 -5.95 17.94
CA ALA A 185 4.49 -4.68 17.23
C ALA A 185 3.79 -3.61 18.08
N LEU A 186 2.67 -3.97 18.76
CA LEU A 186 1.93 -3.08 19.64
C LEU A 186 2.75 -2.56 20.84
N ARG A 187 3.69 -3.37 21.33
CA ARG A 187 4.59 -2.96 22.43
C ARG A 187 5.66 -1.97 22.00
N LEU A 188 6.08 -2.02 20.72
CA LEU A 188 7.13 -1.16 20.16
C LEU A 188 6.56 0.14 19.59
N ALA A 189 5.40 0.07 18.96
CA ALA A 189 4.67 1.19 18.41
C ALA A 189 3.25 1.20 19.00
N PRO A 190 3.02 1.85 20.15
CA PRO A 190 1.69 1.96 20.73
C PRO A 190 0.70 2.52 19.72
N ILE A 191 -0.56 2.12 19.85
CA ILE A 191 -1.73 2.26 18.93
C ILE A 191 -1.82 3.58 18.15
N ASP A 192 -1.16 4.62 18.59
CA ASP A 192 -1.18 5.96 17.98
C ASP A 192 -0.53 6.03 16.57
N GLN A 193 0.19 4.98 16.14
CA GLN A 193 0.92 4.99 14.87
C GLN A 193 0.38 4.03 13.80
N HIS A 194 -0.39 3.00 14.15
CA HIS A 194 -0.82 1.96 13.19
C HIS A 194 -2.28 1.56 13.46
N GLY A 195 -3.21 2.42 13.09
CA GLY A 195 -4.65 2.16 13.22
C GLY A 195 -5.22 1.01 12.37
N ASP A 196 -4.37 0.25 11.69
CA ASP A 196 -4.73 -0.95 10.92
C ASP A 196 -4.23 -2.23 11.62
N CYS A 197 -4.33 -2.27 12.95
CA CYS A 197 -4.07 -3.52 13.66
C CYS A 197 -5.08 -4.59 13.24
N ILE A 198 -4.55 -5.71 12.80
CA ILE A 198 -5.17 -7.01 12.58
C ILE A 198 -6.21 -7.26 13.68
N GLY A 199 -7.46 -6.93 13.43
CA GLY A 199 -8.50 -7.11 14.44
C GLY A 199 -9.82 -6.43 14.10
N GLU A 200 -10.48 -6.87 13.04
CA GLU A 200 -11.94 -6.99 12.92
C GLU A 200 -12.29 -8.21 12.09
#